data_304f9ea8977088acba70b5bb2928e241
#
_entry.id   304f9ea8977088acba70b5bb2928e241
#
_cell.length_a   1.000
_cell.length_b   1.000
_cell.length_c   1.000
_cell.angle_alpha   90.00
_cell.angle_beta   90.00
_cell.angle_gamma   90.00
#
_symmetry.space_group_name_H-M   'P 1'
#
loop_
_entity.id
_entity.type
_entity.pdbx_description
1 polymer ?
#
loop_
_entity_poly.entity_id
_entity_poly.type
_entity_poly.pdbx_seq_one_letter_code
_entity_poly.pdbx_strand_id
1 'polypeptide(L)'
;MRGPQTAKVVLGAEEAVDEWGRIKVKFHWDRSDAETSMYCRVSQMWAGSGWGTVFIPRKDMEVVVEFLEGDPDRPLIVGSVYNDKNMPPWELPKEKTKSGIKTKTHGSGKGYNELSFNDEGGKELIEMHGQKDLKVVIE
;
A
#
# COMPACT_ATOMS: atom_id res chain seq x y z
N MET A 1 -7.08 20.41 -10.93
CA MET A 1 -7.28 19.01 -11.33
C MET A 1 -8.69 18.58 -11.02
N ARG A 2 -9.34 17.93 -11.94
CA ARG A 2 -10.70 17.43 -11.75
C ARG A 2 -10.65 15.92 -11.49
N GLY A 3 -11.20 15.51 -10.36
CA GLY A 3 -11.34 14.12 -9.98
C GLY A 3 -10.04 13.42 -9.59
N PRO A 4 -10.17 12.19 -9.12
CA PRO A 4 -9.02 11.37 -8.75
C PRO A 4 -8.26 10.91 -9.99
N GLN A 5 -6.97 10.64 -9.81
CA GLN A 5 -6.11 10.09 -10.85
C GLN A 5 -5.30 8.93 -10.28
N THR A 6 -4.89 8.01 -11.13
CA THR A 6 -3.97 6.96 -10.72
C THR A 6 -2.54 7.38 -11.03
N ALA A 7 -1.61 6.89 -10.24
CA ALA A 7 -0.20 7.18 -10.38
C ALA A 7 0.62 5.98 -9.93
N LYS A 8 1.86 5.91 -10.40
CA LYS A 8 2.80 4.86 -10.02
C LYS A 8 3.78 5.41 -8.99
N VAL A 9 4.02 4.66 -7.92
CA VAL A 9 5.01 5.04 -6.91
C VAL A 9 6.40 4.90 -7.50
N VAL A 10 7.17 5.99 -7.48
CA VAL A 10 8.56 5.99 -7.98
C VAL A 10 9.57 5.97 -6.85
N LEU A 11 9.28 6.66 -5.74
CA LEU A 11 10.05 6.58 -4.51
C LEU A 11 9.09 6.30 -3.36
N GLY A 12 9.05 5.07 -2.94
CA GLY A 12 8.18 4.59 -1.86
C GLY A 12 8.94 4.33 -0.57
N ALA A 13 8.39 3.41 0.23
CA ALA A 13 8.93 3.09 1.55
C ALA A 13 10.38 2.60 1.53
N GLU A 14 10.83 2.02 0.42
CA GLU A 14 12.15 1.41 0.31
C GLU A 14 13.24 2.40 -0.08
N GLU A 15 12.89 3.50 -0.74
CA GLU A 15 13.85 4.46 -1.29
C GLU A 15 13.89 5.77 -0.52
N ALA A 16 12.74 6.39 -0.32
CA ALA A 16 12.69 7.72 0.29
C ALA A 16 11.29 8.00 0.85
N VAL A 17 11.04 7.58 2.05
CA VAL A 17 9.90 8.03 2.83
C VAL A 17 10.39 9.08 3.83
N ASP A 18 9.64 10.18 3.99
CA ASP A 18 10.00 11.19 4.96
C ASP A 18 9.38 10.91 6.34
N GLU A 19 9.66 11.77 7.31
CA GLU A 19 9.19 11.60 8.68
C GLU A 19 7.66 11.65 8.83
N TRP A 20 6.94 12.18 7.82
CA TRP A 20 5.47 12.21 7.79
C TRP A 20 4.86 11.07 6.98
N GLY A 21 5.68 10.12 6.52
CA GLY A 21 5.21 9.00 5.71
C GLY A 21 4.83 9.39 4.28
N ARG A 22 5.37 10.49 3.76
CA ARG A 22 5.12 10.93 2.39
C ARG A 22 6.03 10.22 1.40
N ILE A 23 5.51 10.01 0.21
CA ILE A 23 6.21 9.32 -0.88
C ILE A 23 6.09 10.11 -2.18
N LYS A 24 6.82 9.69 -3.19
CA LYS A 24 6.78 10.32 -4.52
C LYS A 24 6.14 9.40 -5.55
N VAL A 25 5.31 9.97 -6.41
CA VAL A 25 4.59 9.26 -7.46
C VAL A 25 4.83 9.90 -8.81
N LYS A 26 4.59 9.13 -9.89
CA LYS A 26 4.60 9.62 -11.26
C LYS A 26 3.22 9.40 -11.87
N PHE A 27 2.60 10.46 -12.35
CA PHE A 27 1.31 10.37 -13.03
C PHE A 27 1.49 9.80 -14.44
N HIS A 28 0.46 9.15 -14.96
CA HIS A 28 0.52 8.54 -16.29
C HIS A 28 0.71 9.54 -17.41
N TRP A 29 0.27 10.78 -17.23
CA TRP A 29 0.43 11.86 -18.21
C TRP A 29 1.79 12.54 -18.12
N ASP A 30 2.57 12.30 -17.08
CA ASP A 30 3.91 12.89 -16.93
C ASP A 30 4.90 12.09 -17.78
N ARG A 31 5.47 12.76 -18.77
CA ARG A 31 6.45 12.18 -19.71
C ARG A 31 7.89 12.52 -19.36
N SER A 32 8.13 13.26 -18.29
CA SER A 32 9.48 13.59 -17.88
C SER A 32 10.19 12.35 -17.33
N ASP A 33 11.48 12.24 -17.64
CA ASP A 33 12.34 11.21 -17.05
C ASP A 33 12.84 11.62 -15.67
N ALA A 34 12.57 12.84 -15.25
CA ALA A 34 13.01 13.35 -13.98
C ALA A 34 12.11 12.86 -12.86
N GLU A 35 12.70 12.60 -11.71
CA GLU A 35 11.98 12.32 -10.46
C GLU A 35 11.33 13.62 -9.96
N THR A 36 10.40 14.14 -10.75
CA THR A 36 9.86 15.49 -10.56
C THR A 36 8.66 15.54 -9.64
N SER A 37 8.22 14.41 -9.14
CA SER A 37 7.04 14.38 -8.30
C SER A 37 7.31 15.02 -6.95
N MET A 38 6.35 15.79 -6.48
CA MET A 38 6.35 16.28 -5.12
C MET A 38 6.03 15.15 -4.14
N TYR A 39 6.40 15.31 -2.89
CA TYR A 39 5.99 14.39 -1.85
C TYR A 39 4.48 14.45 -1.68
N CYS A 40 3.86 13.27 -1.65
CA CYS A 40 2.42 13.12 -1.43
C CYS A 40 2.17 12.47 -0.08
N ARG A 41 1.27 13.07 0.70
CA ARG A 41 0.79 12.43 1.92
C ARG A 41 -0.03 11.19 1.56
N VAL A 42 -0.02 10.22 2.44
CA VAL A 42 -0.76 8.96 2.28
C VAL A 42 -1.85 8.89 3.34
N SER A 43 -3.10 8.74 2.90
CA SER A 43 -4.22 8.49 3.80
C SER A 43 -4.05 7.15 4.49
N GLN A 44 -4.31 7.13 5.79
CA GLN A 44 -4.26 5.92 6.60
C GLN A 44 -5.64 5.63 7.16
N MET A 45 -5.90 4.38 7.49
CA MET A 45 -7.19 3.97 8.06
C MET A 45 -7.44 4.65 9.42
N TRP A 46 -6.38 4.91 10.18
CA TRP A 46 -6.46 5.54 11.49
C TRP A 46 -5.16 6.29 11.77
N ALA A 47 -5.25 7.55 12.17
CA ALA A 47 -4.06 8.41 12.30
C ALA A 47 -4.24 9.37 13.49
N GLY A 48 -3.66 9.01 14.62
CA GLY A 48 -3.64 9.85 15.82
C GLY A 48 -2.26 10.43 16.09
N SER A 49 -2.05 10.92 17.28
CA SER A 49 -0.77 11.48 17.69
C SER A 49 0.11 10.37 18.30
N GLY A 50 0.96 9.77 17.47
CA GLY A 50 1.83 8.69 17.90
C GLY A 50 1.17 7.32 17.96
N TRP A 51 -0.03 7.19 17.39
CA TRP A 51 -0.76 5.93 17.32
C TRP A 51 -1.64 5.89 16.07
N GLY A 52 -2.00 4.72 15.61
CA GLY A 52 -2.82 4.53 14.42
C GLY A 52 -2.33 3.39 13.55
N THR A 53 -2.68 3.40 12.27
CA THR A 53 -2.17 2.44 11.28
C THR A 53 -1.19 3.13 10.35
N VAL A 54 -0.20 2.39 9.85
CA VAL A 54 0.76 2.90 8.88
C VAL A 54 1.01 1.85 7.81
N PHE A 55 0.63 2.17 6.58
CA PHE A 55 0.97 1.39 5.39
C PHE A 55 1.55 2.34 4.36
N ILE A 56 2.85 2.22 4.12
CA ILE A 56 3.55 3.10 3.19
C ILE A 56 3.66 2.38 1.85
N PRO A 57 3.09 2.94 0.76
CA PRO A 57 3.23 2.34 -0.56
C PRO A 57 4.68 2.17 -0.96
N ARG A 58 4.95 1.10 -1.68
CA ARG A 58 6.29 0.77 -2.17
C ARG A 58 6.40 1.06 -3.66
N LYS A 59 7.63 1.10 -4.16
CA LYS A 59 7.91 1.33 -5.57
C LYS A 59 7.11 0.38 -6.46
N ASP A 60 6.64 0.91 -7.58
CA ASP A 60 5.86 0.23 -8.61
C ASP A 60 4.41 -0.11 -8.23
N MET A 61 3.97 0.24 -7.03
CA MET A 61 2.56 0.15 -6.69
C MET A 61 1.76 1.24 -7.42
N GLU A 62 0.54 0.91 -7.78
CA GLU A 62 -0.39 1.89 -8.36
C GLU A 62 -1.29 2.45 -7.27
N VAL A 63 -1.33 3.77 -7.17
CA VAL A 63 -2.09 4.48 -6.14
C VAL A 63 -3.11 5.42 -6.76
N VAL A 64 -4.15 5.72 -6.01
CA VAL A 64 -5.17 6.70 -6.38
C VAL A 64 -4.87 8.01 -5.67
N VAL A 65 -4.78 9.08 -6.44
CA VAL A 65 -4.44 10.41 -5.94
C VAL A 65 -5.62 11.34 -6.13
N GLU A 66 -6.02 12.01 -5.06
CA GLU A 66 -6.97 13.12 -5.11
C GLU A 66 -6.24 14.43 -4.84
N PHE A 67 -6.81 15.52 -5.35
CA PHE A 67 -6.26 16.86 -5.17
C PHE A 67 -7.20 17.64 -4.28
N LEU A 68 -6.73 18.03 -3.10
CA LEU A 68 -7.54 18.77 -2.14
C LEU A 68 -8.02 20.08 -2.74
N GLU A 69 -9.34 20.28 -2.74
CA GLU A 69 -9.99 21.46 -3.35
C GLU A 69 -9.66 21.65 -4.85
N GLY A 70 -9.29 20.55 -5.53
CA GLY A 70 -8.90 20.61 -6.94
C GLY A 70 -7.51 21.20 -7.20
N ASP A 71 -6.77 21.53 -6.15
CA ASP A 71 -5.46 22.16 -6.25
C ASP A 71 -4.37 21.12 -6.61
N PRO A 72 -3.73 21.24 -7.79
CA PRO A 72 -2.69 20.30 -8.21
C PRO A 72 -1.45 20.29 -7.30
N ASP A 73 -1.26 21.32 -6.48
CA ASP A 73 -0.15 21.38 -5.52
C ASP A 73 -0.49 20.72 -4.18
N ARG A 74 -1.69 20.15 -4.04
CA ARG A 74 -2.15 19.52 -2.82
C ARG A 74 -2.62 18.08 -3.07
N PRO A 75 -1.75 17.18 -3.57
CA PRO A 75 -2.10 15.79 -3.81
C PRO A 75 -2.19 14.99 -2.51
N LEU A 76 -3.14 14.06 -2.47
CA LEU A 76 -3.31 13.14 -1.36
C LEU A 76 -3.55 11.73 -1.92
N ILE A 77 -2.73 10.77 -1.53
CA ILE A 77 -2.92 9.38 -1.90
C ILE A 77 -4.03 8.81 -1.01
N VAL A 78 -5.12 8.36 -1.61
CA VAL A 78 -6.31 7.88 -0.89
C VAL A 78 -6.50 6.38 -0.96
N GLY A 79 -5.71 5.66 -1.75
CA GLY A 79 -5.82 4.21 -1.85
C GLY A 79 -4.82 3.63 -2.83
N SER A 80 -4.87 2.32 -2.97
CA SER A 80 -4.06 1.56 -3.91
C SER A 80 -4.96 0.64 -4.71
N VAL A 81 -4.57 0.31 -5.94
CA VAL A 81 -5.32 -0.61 -6.79
C VAL A 81 -4.38 -1.66 -7.38
N TYR A 82 -4.93 -2.85 -7.58
CA TYR A 82 -4.24 -3.89 -8.34
C TYR A 82 -4.34 -3.64 -9.83
N ASN A 83 -3.45 -4.24 -10.59
CA ASN A 83 -3.44 -4.17 -12.05
C ASN A 83 -2.85 -5.46 -12.63
N ASP A 84 -2.62 -5.51 -13.94
CA ASP A 84 -2.12 -6.70 -14.62
C ASP A 84 -0.68 -7.10 -14.22
N LYS A 85 0.08 -6.17 -13.66
CA LYS A 85 1.45 -6.43 -13.16
C LYS A 85 1.49 -6.69 -11.67
N ASN A 86 0.57 -6.08 -10.93
CA ASN A 86 0.46 -6.21 -9.47
C ASN A 86 -0.86 -6.88 -9.15
N MET A 87 -0.86 -8.20 -9.15
CA MET A 87 -2.05 -9.01 -8.89
C MET A 87 -2.30 -9.19 -7.39
N PRO A 88 -3.55 -9.44 -6.99
CA PRO A 88 -3.87 -9.71 -5.59
C PRO A 88 -3.04 -10.85 -4.99
N PRO A 89 -2.89 -10.88 -3.65
CA PRO A 89 -2.03 -11.87 -2.98
C PRO A 89 -2.53 -13.31 -3.08
N TRP A 90 -3.80 -13.50 -3.38
CA TRP A 90 -4.41 -14.82 -3.52
C TRP A 90 -5.10 -14.94 -4.87
N GLU A 91 -5.16 -16.17 -5.40
CA GLU A 91 -5.76 -16.43 -6.71
C GLU A 91 -7.27 -16.19 -6.68
N LEU A 92 -7.72 -15.24 -7.50
CA LEU A 92 -9.14 -14.92 -7.64
C LEU A 92 -9.64 -15.35 -9.01
N PRO A 93 -10.89 -15.79 -9.15
CA PRO A 93 -11.94 -15.86 -8.12
C PRO A 93 -11.90 -17.11 -7.23
N LYS A 94 -10.93 -17.98 -7.40
CA LYS A 94 -10.85 -19.27 -6.69
C LYS A 94 -10.86 -19.10 -5.17
N GLU A 95 -10.06 -18.18 -4.65
CA GLU A 95 -9.92 -17.93 -3.20
C GLU A 95 -10.72 -16.71 -2.73
N LYS A 96 -11.92 -16.53 -3.28
CA LYS A 96 -12.76 -15.35 -3.03
C LYS A 96 -13.24 -15.18 -1.58
N THR A 97 -13.19 -16.25 -0.78
CA THR A 97 -13.59 -16.21 0.63
C THR A 97 -12.44 -15.86 1.57
N LYS A 98 -11.25 -15.64 1.01
CA LYS A 98 -10.06 -15.27 1.78
C LYS A 98 -9.88 -13.76 1.82
N SER A 99 -9.58 -13.24 3.01
CA SER A 99 -9.32 -11.82 3.24
C SER A 99 -8.13 -11.66 4.17
N GLY A 100 -7.50 -10.50 4.18
CA GLY A 100 -6.41 -10.25 5.09
C GLY A 100 -5.33 -9.34 4.53
N ILE A 101 -4.17 -9.38 5.17
CA ILE A 101 -3.01 -8.57 4.85
C ILE A 101 -1.82 -9.51 4.64
N LYS A 102 -1.18 -9.39 3.49
CA LYS A 102 0.05 -10.10 3.18
C LYS A 102 1.12 -9.07 2.82
N THR A 103 2.24 -9.13 3.52
CA THR A 103 3.37 -8.26 3.27
C THR A 103 4.38 -8.94 2.36
N LYS A 104 5.47 -8.27 2.09
CA LYS A 104 6.57 -8.82 1.30
C LYS A 104 7.87 -8.37 1.93
N THR A 105 8.82 -9.28 2.05
CA THR A 105 10.15 -8.96 2.57
C THR A 105 10.77 -7.82 1.77
N HIS A 106 11.28 -6.82 2.48
CA HIS A 106 11.97 -5.67 1.88
C HIS A 106 13.24 -6.11 1.16
N GLY A 107 13.53 -5.48 0.03
CA GLY A 107 14.68 -5.82 -0.79
C GLY A 107 14.41 -6.99 -1.74
N SER A 108 15.40 -7.85 -1.96
CA SER A 108 15.30 -8.98 -2.89
C SER A 108 14.73 -10.26 -2.26
N GLY A 109 14.30 -10.20 -1.01
CA GLY A 109 13.76 -11.36 -0.31
C GLY A 109 12.45 -11.86 -0.88
N LYS A 110 12.17 -13.15 -0.73
CA LYS A 110 10.93 -13.79 -1.18
C LYS A 110 9.97 -14.07 -0.03
N GLY A 111 10.35 -13.72 1.18
CA GLY A 111 9.54 -13.97 2.36
C GLY A 111 8.38 -13.01 2.52
N TYR A 112 7.53 -13.31 3.48
CA TYR A 112 6.35 -12.50 3.77
C TYR A 112 5.85 -12.73 5.20
N ASN A 113 5.09 -11.77 5.71
CA ASN A 113 4.26 -11.95 6.88
C ASN A 113 2.80 -11.88 6.45
N GLU A 114 1.92 -12.57 7.15
CA GLU A 114 0.52 -12.61 6.76
C GLU A 114 -0.38 -12.72 8.00
N LEU A 115 -1.49 -11.99 7.97
CA LEU A 115 -2.65 -12.25 8.82
C LEU A 115 -3.85 -12.37 7.90
N SER A 116 -4.43 -13.57 7.81
CA SER A 116 -5.52 -13.83 6.90
C SER A 116 -6.65 -14.64 7.51
N PHE A 117 -7.79 -14.56 6.86
CA PHE A 117 -9.02 -15.21 7.28
C PHE A 117 -9.62 -15.95 6.08
N ASN A 118 -9.94 -17.21 6.23
CA ASN A 118 -10.72 -17.93 5.23
C ASN A 118 -12.09 -18.22 5.84
N ASP A 119 -13.12 -17.73 5.18
CA ASP A 119 -14.50 -17.86 5.67
C ASP A 119 -15.31 -18.88 4.86
N GLU A 120 -14.66 -19.76 4.11
CA GLU A 120 -15.37 -20.85 3.43
C GLU A 120 -15.99 -21.79 4.46
N GLY A 121 -17.29 -22.01 4.36
CA GLY A 121 -18.04 -22.85 5.29
C GLY A 121 -17.44 -24.25 5.42
N GLY A 122 -17.12 -24.67 6.66
CA GLY A 122 -16.49 -25.95 6.95
C GLY A 122 -14.97 -25.95 6.81
N LYS A 123 -14.37 -24.84 6.33
CA LYS A 123 -12.93 -24.70 6.16
C LYS A 123 -12.41 -23.38 6.74
N GLU A 124 -13.15 -22.81 7.68
CA GLU A 124 -12.80 -21.54 8.30
C GLU A 124 -11.41 -21.62 8.93
N LEU A 125 -10.59 -20.58 8.71
CA LEU A 125 -9.21 -20.55 9.20
C LEU A 125 -8.78 -19.11 9.47
N ILE A 126 -8.12 -18.90 10.61
CA ILE A 126 -7.34 -17.69 10.87
C ILE A 126 -5.88 -18.12 10.82
N GLU A 127 -5.11 -17.49 9.94
CA GLU A 127 -3.70 -17.81 9.76
C GLU A 127 -2.82 -16.60 10.10
N MET A 128 -1.85 -16.82 10.98
CA MET A 128 -0.78 -15.86 11.26
C MET A 128 0.53 -16.47 10.79
N HIS A 129 1.16 -15.85 9.81
CA HIS A 129 2.44 -16.31 9.27
C HIS A 129 3.52 -15.28 9.56
N GLY A 130 4.53 -15.68 10.31
CA GLY A 130 5.74 -14.87 10.50
C GLY A 130 6.89 -15.46 9.70
N GLN A 131 7.54 -14.65 8.88
CA GLN A 131 8.66 -15.13 8.07
C GLN A 131 9.82 -15.60 8.91
N LYS A 132 10.08 -14.95 10.04
CA LYS A 132 11.16 -15.31 10.93
C LYS A 132 10.70 -15.44 12.38
N ASP A 133 10.19 -14.38 12.96
CA ASP A 133 9.84 -14.33 14.37
C ASP A 133 8.40 -13.83 14.57
N LEU A 134 7.75 -14.32 15.61
CA LEU A 134 6.46 -13.82 16.08
C LEU A 134 6.60 -13.45 17.56
N LYS A 135 6.23 -12.22 17.89
CA LYS A 135 6.24 -11.75 19.28
C LYS A 135 4.86 -11.23 19.64
N VAL A 136 4.31 -11.75 20.73
CA VAL A 136 3.05 -11.29 21.31
C VAL A 136 3.35 -10.83 22.74
N VAL A 137 2.94 -9.61 23.09
CA VAL A 137 3.20 -9.03 24.42
C VAL A 137 1.86 -8.64 25.03
N ILE A 138 1.66 -9.07 26.25
CA ILE A 138 0.52 -8.73 27.08
C ILE A 138 1.08 -8.13 28.37
N GLU A 139 0.57 -6.96 28.78
CA GLU A 139 0.94 -6.28 30.00
C GLU A 139 -0.17 -6.31 31.04
#